data_dd690f2bb5a64dfc90042e19c36d7a0b
#
_entry.id   dd690f2bb5a64dfc90042e19c36d7a0b
#
_cell.length_a   1.000
_cell.length_b   1.000
_cell.length_c   1.000
_cell.angle_alpha   90.00
_cell.angle_beta   90.00
_cell.angle_gamma   90.00
#
_symmetry.space_group_name_H-M   'P 1'
#
loop_
_entity.id
_entity.type
_entity.pdbx_description
1 polymer ?
#
loop_
_entity_poly.entity_id
_entity_poly.type
_entity_poly.pdbx_seq_one_letter_code
_entity_poly.pdbx_strand_id
1 'polypeptide(L)'
;MRADAKRNYERLVTAAREVFAQEGGGASMEAIAKEAGVGIGTLYRHFPKRIDVVEAVYREDVDELTTVAESVTATMEPWPALVAWLEAFVRYASGKKRFLNELHEAFEKNPELRVASRERIVGALGLVLTPAQEAGVVRTDIDAPDLMQLLSSMCMSATLTPDQSGRLLVMIEDGLRPPP
;
A
#
# COMPACT_ATOMS: atom_id res chain seq x y z
N MET A 1 -23.41 11.80 16.53
CA MET A 1 -22.05 12.03 17.09
C MET A 1 -21.01 11.00 16.64
N ARG A 2 -21.15 9.66 16.93
CA ARG A 2 -20.12 8.68 16.49
C ARG A 2 -19.99 8.56 14.96
N ALA A 3 -21.11 8.59 14.22
CA ALA A 3 -21.13 8.50 12.76
C ALA A 3 -20.49 9.72 12.07
N ASP A 4 -20.65 10.91 12.63
CA ASP A 4 -20.02 12.13 12.09
C ASP A 4 -18.52 12.15 12.33
N ALA A 5 -18.08 11.65 13.51
CA ALA A 5 -16.65 11.51 13.80
C ALA A 5 -15.97 10.52 12.84
N LYS A 6 -16.61 9.38 12.55
CA LYS A 6 -16.11 8.39 11.59
C LYS A 6 -16.01 8.99 10.18
N ARG A 7 -17.06 9.64 9.69
CA ARG A 7 -17.06 10.31 8.38
C ARG A 7 -15.96 11.37 8.27
N ASN A 8 -15.76 12.18 9.33
CA ASN A 8 -14.69 13.17 9.34
C ASN A 8 -13.30 12.53 9.33
N TYR A 9 -13.10 11.43 10.05
CA TYR A 9 -11.87 10.67 10.02
C TYR A 9 -11.57 10.16 8.61
N GLU A 10 -12.51 9.48 7.97
CA GLU A 10 -12.39 8.95 6.60
C GLU A 10 -12.07 10.08 5.60
N ARG A 11 -12.78 11.22 5.68
CA ARG A 11 -12.50 12.40 4.83
C ARG A 11 -11.11 12.94 5.05
N LEU A 12 -10.64 13.01 6.28
CA LEU A 12 -9.31 13.49 6.62
C LEU A 12 -8.22 12.57 6.10
N VAL A 13 -8.38 11.24 6.18
CA VAL A 13 -7.41 10.28 5.66
C VAL A 13 -7.36 10.32 4.12
N THR A 14 -8.53 10.38 3.46
CA THR A 14 -8.60 10.53 2.00
C THR A 14 -7.92 11.83 1.53
N ALA A 15 -8.26 12.96 2.14
CA ALA A 15 -7.64 14.25 1.83
C ALA A 15 -6.12 14.26 2.11
N ALA A 16 -5.68 13.64 3.20
CA ALA A 16 -4.26 13.53 3.51
C ALA A 16 -3.50 12.73 2.44
N ARG A 17 -4.08 11.62 1.94
CA ARG A 17 -3.50 10.83 0.85
C ARG A 17 -3.33 11.69 -0.41
N GLU A 18 -4.34 12.49 -0.79
CA GLU A 18 -4.31 13.36 -1.95
C GLU A 18 -3.25 14.47 -1.81
N VAL A 19 -3.21 15.13 -0.65
CA VAL A 19 -2.23 16.19 -0.37
C VAL A 19 -0.81 15.63 -0.33
N PHE A 20 -0.58 14.47 0.30
CA PHE A 20 0.73 13.78 0.23
C PHE A 20 1.10 13.38 -1.20
N ALA A 21 0.15 12.98 -2.03
CA ALA A 21 0.39 12.66 -3.42
C ALA A 21 0.81 13.88 -4.25
N GLN A 22 0.34 15.07 -3.92
CA GLN A 22 0.63 16.32 -4.63
C GLN A 22 1.90 17.01 -4.08
N GLU A 23 2.00 17.15 -2.77
CA GLU A 23 3.00 17.98 -2.08
C GLU A 23 4.14 17.17 -1.43
N GLY A 24 3.97 15.84 -1.32
CA GLY A 24 4.94 14.97 -0.68
C GLY A 24 5.14 15.31 0.80
N GLY A 25 6.40 15.26 1.25
CA GLY A 25 6.78 15.63 2.61
C GLY A 25 6.52 17.08 3.01
N GLY A 26 6.25 17.97 2.04
CA GLY A 26 5.89 19.36 2.28
C GLY A 26 4.42 19.59 2.70
N ALA A 27 3.56 18.58 2.59
CA ALA A 27 2.14 18.68 2.91
C ALA A 27 1.89 19.23 4.32
N SER A 28 1.08 20.27 4.45
CA SER A 28 0.75 20.88 5.76
C SER A 28 -0.56 20.35 6.34
N MET A 29 -0.71 20.41 7.67
CA MET A 29 -1.95 20.03 8.34
C MET A 29 -3.11 20.94 7.91
N GLU A 30 -2.83 22.20 7.61
CA GLU A 30 -3.77 23.18 7.11
C GLU A 30 -4.27 22.81 5.69
N ALA A 31 -3.37 22.38 4.82
CA ALA A 31 -3.72 21.90 3.47
C ALA A 31 -4.65 20.68 3.56
N ILE A 32 -4.33 19.71 4.42
CA ILE A 32 -5.14 18.52 4.66
C ILE A 32 -6.54 18.89 5.19
N ALA A 33 -6.63 19.79 6.19
CA ALA A 33 -7.91 20.22 6.74
C ALA A 33 -8.78 20.94 5.68
N LYS A 34 -8.14 21.78 4.86
CA LYS A 34 -8.79 22.49 3.75
C LYS A 34 -9.31 21.51 2.71
N GLU A 35 -8.50 20.55 2.27
CA GLU A 35 -8.88 19.52 1.29
C GLU A 35 -10.03 18.66 1.82
N ALA A 36 -9.97 18.25 3.09
CA ALA A 36 -11.05 17.51 3.75
C ALA A 36 -12.32 18.34 3.96
N GLY A 37 -12.29 19.65 3.77
CA GLY A 37 -13.42 20.55 4.03
C GLY A 37 -13.82 20.57 5.52
N VAL A 38 -12.85 20.49 6.43
CA VAL A 38 -13.08 20.56 7.89
C VAL A 38 -12.22 21.65 8.51
N GLY A 39 -12.65 22.14 9.69
CA GLY A 39 -11.83 23.09 10.45
C GLY A 39 -10.56 22.44 11.00
N ILE A 40 -9.46 23.20 11.05
CA ILE A 40 -8.17 22.75 11.56
C ILE A 40 -8.27 22.18 12.99
N GLY A 41 -9.12 22.74 13.83
CA GLY A 41 -9.39 22.21 15.17
C GLY A 41 -10.04 20.83 15.17
N THR A 42 -10.81 20.49 14.13
CA THR A 42 -11.38 19.14 13.95
C THR A 42 -10.28 18.16 13.58
N LEU A 43 -9.37 18.55 12.68
CA LEU A 43 -8.23 17.73 12.31
C LEU A 43 -7.37 17.40 13.53
N TYR A 44 -6.96 18.40 14.33
CA TYR A 44 -6.12 18.17 15.51
C TYR A 44 -6.81 17.37 16.63
N ARG A 45 -8.15 17.29 16.66
CA ARG A 45 -8.86 16.38 17.56
C ARG A 45 -8.75 14.92 17.12
N HIS A 46 -8.67 14.64 15.81
CA HIS A 46 -8.49 13.29 15.27
C HIS A 46 -7.01 12.90 15.25
N PHE A 47 -6.15 13.84 14.87
CA PHE A 47 -4.72 13.64 14.65
C PHE A 47 -3.93 14.75 15.36
N PRO A 48 -3.61 14.58 16.66
CA PRO A 48 -2.87 15.56 17.44
C PRO A 48 -1.50 15.92 16.85
N LYS A 49 -0.90 15.00 16.10
CA LYS A 49 0.41 15.16 15.46
C LYS A 49 0.32 14.79 13.98
N ARG A 50 1.20 15.37 13.17
CA ARG A 50 1.33 15.03 11.74
C ARG A 50 1.60 13.53 11.53
N ILE A 51 2.40 12.93 12.40
CA ILE A 51 2.74 11.51 12.31
C ILE A 51 1.51 10.61 12.46
N ASP A 52 0.51 11.03 13.24
CA ASP A 52 -0.74 10.28 13.42
C ASP A 52 -1.52 10.20 12.09
N VAL A 53 -1.46 11.28 11.28
CA VAL A 53 -2.03 11.30 9.93
C VAL A 53 -1.27 10.36 9.01
N VAL A 54 0.06 10.38 9.05
CA VAL A 54 0.92 9.50 8.24
C VAL A 54 0.63 8.03 8.54
N GLU A 55 0.54 7.68 9.84
CA GLU A 55 0.18 6.31 10.26
C GLU A 55 -1.23 5.91 9.78
N ALA A 56 -2.20 6.83 9.85
CA ALA A 56 -3.56 6.54 9.42
C ALA A 56 -3.64 6.30 7.91
N VAL A 57 -3.01 7.15 7.11
CA VAL A 57 -2.92 6.96 5.64
C VAL A 57 -2.25 5.63 5.32
N TYR A 58 -1.14 5.31 5.99
CA TYR A 58 -0.43 4.07 5.78
C TYR A 58 -1.27 2.82 6.11
N ARG A 59 -2.03 2.85 7.22
CA ARG A 59 -2.93 1.74 7.60
C ARG A 59 -4.04 1.54 6.55
N GLU A 60 -4.65 2.63 6.10
CA GLU A 60 -5.69 2.59 5.07
C GLU A 60 -5.16 2.03 3.74
N ASP A 61 -3.94 2.42 3.34
CA ASP A 61 -3.30 1.89 2.13
C ASP A 61 -3.03 0.37 2.24
N VAL A 62 -2.66 -0.13 3.43
CA VAL A 62 -2.49 -1.56 3.68
C VAL A 62 -3.84 -2.29 3.67
N ASP A 63 -4.88 -1.67 4.25
CA ASP A 63 -6.25 -2.21 4.26
C ASP A 63 -6.80 -2.33 2.83
N GLU A 64 -6.60 -1.30 2.01
CA GLU A 64 -6.98 -1.30 0.60
C GLU A 64 -6.28 -2.43 -0.17
N LEU A 65 -4.97 -2.60 0.01
CA LEU A 65 -4.20 -3.67 -0.65
C LEU A 65 -4.68 -5.07 -0.25
N THR A 66 -5.08 -5.26 1.01
CA THR A 66 -5.68 -6.51 1.49
C THR A 66 -7.06 -6.74 0.85
N THR A 67 -7.89 -5.70 0.80
CA THR A 67 -9.21 -5.74 0.16
C THR A 67 -9.12 -6.06 -1.33
N VAL A 68 -8.11 -5.51 -2.02
CA VAL A 68 -7.84 -5.86 -3.43
C VAL A 68 -7.57 -7.36 -3.55
N ALA A 69 -6.71 -7.96 -2.69
CA ALA A 69 -6.43 -9.40 -2.76
C ALA A 69 -7.69 -10.25 -2.60
N GLU A 70 -8.53 -9.93 -1.62
CA GLU A 70 -9.81 -10.62 -1.39
C GLU A 70 -10.75 -10.51 -2.60
N SER A 71 -10.87 -9.29 -3.14
CA SER A 71 -11.76 -9.02 -4.29
C SER A 71 -11.32 -9.74 -5.55
N VAL A 72 -10.03 -9.68 -5.92
CA VAL A 72 -9.54 -10.30 -7.16
C VAL A 72 -9.55 -11.82 -7.05
N THR A 73 -9.27 -12.38 -5.87
CA THR A 73 -9.34 -13.84 -5.62
C THR A 73 -10.78 -14.35 -5.76
N ALA A 74 -11.77 -13.55 -5.35
CA ALA A 74 -13.18 -13.94 -5.44
C ALA A 74 -13.78 -13.80 -6.85
N THR A 75 -13.17 -13.00 -7.73
CA THR A 75 -13.80 -12.58 -9.00
C THR A 75 -13.01 -12.92 -10.25
N MET A 76 -11.75 -13.29 -10.12
CA MET A 76 -10.84 -13.52 -11.25
C MET A 76 -10.25 -14.94 -11.22
N GLU A 77 -9.82 -15.42 -12.37
CA GLU A 77 -8.98 -16.61 -12.46
C GLU A 77 -7.61 -16.38 -11.77
N PRO A 78 -6.95 -17.43 -11.27
CA PRO A 78 -5.78 -17.30 -10.40
C PRO A 78 -4.63 -16.45 -10.98
N TRP A 79 -4.28 -16.61 -12.25
CA TRP A 79 -3.22 -15.81 -12.87
C TRP A 79 -3.60 -14.31 -13.01
N PRO A 80 -4.73 -13.94 -13.62
CA PRO A 80 -5.19 -12.56 -13.64
C PRO A 80 -5.32 -11.91 -12.25
N ALA A 81 -5.77 -12.68 -11.24
CA ALA A 81 -5.86 -12.19 -9.86
C ALA A 81 -4.49 -11.82 -9.29
N LEU A 82 -3.48 -12.68 -9.47
CA LEU A 82 -2.11 -12.41 -9.06
C LEU A 82 -1.56 -11.16 -9.75
N VAL A 83 -1.67 -11.07 -11.08
CA VAL A 83 -1.19 -9.91 -11.85
C VAL A 83 -1.84 -8.61 -11.38
N ALA A 84 -3.17 -8.61 -11.22
CA ALA A 84 -3.90 -7.43 -10.76
C ALA A 84 -3.44 -6.96 -9.36
N TRP A 85 -3.15 -7.89 -8.46
CA TRP A 85 -2.62 -7.58 -7.15
C TRP A 85 -1.17 -7.05 -7.19
N LEU A 86 -0.30 -7.65 -8.03
CA LEU A 86 1.08 -7.18 -8.22
C LEU A 86 1.10 -5.73 -8.73
N GLU A 87 0.25 -5.40 -9.70
CA GLU A 87 0.08 -4.02 -10.17
C GLU A 87 -0.41 -3.09 -9.05
N ALA A 88 -1.39 -3.54 -8.24
CA ALA A 88 -1.86 -2.77 -7.10
C ALA A 88 -0.74 -2.51 -6.09
N PHE A 89 0.11 -3.51 -5.81
CA PHE A 89 1.27 -3.36 -4.94
C PHE A 89 2.28 -2.33 -5.48
N VAL A 90 2.58 -2.35 -6.78
CA VAL A 90 3.49 -1.38 -7.39
C VAL A 90 2.93 0.05 -7.29
N ARG A 91 1.63 0.25 -7.49
CA ARG A 91 0.97 1.56 -7.30
C ARG A 91 1.07 2.03 -5.85
N TYR A 92 0.74 1.15 -4.90
CA TYR A 92 0.87 1.40 -3.47
C TYR A 92 2.30 1.80 -3.06
N ALA A 93 3.31 1.04 -3.50
CA ALA A 93 4.71 1.32 -3.20
C ALA A 93 5.19 2.66 -3.80
N SER A 94 4.71 3.00 -5.01
CA SER A 94 5.03 4.27 -5.67
C SER A 94 4.44 5.47 -4.93
N GLY A 95 3.23 5.35 -4.39
CA GLY A 95 2.59 6.38 -3.57
C GLY A 95 3.39 6.71 -2.32
N LYS A 96 3.95 5.70 -1.66
CA LYS A 96 4.75 5.87 -0.42
C LYS A 96 6.03 6.65 -0.61
N LYS A 97 6.67 6.61 -1.77
CA LYS A 97 7.95 7.31 -2.01
C LYS A 97 7.87 8.80 -1.69
N ARG A 98 6.69 9.40 -1.80
CA ARG A 98 6.47 10.84 -1.63
C ARG A 98 6.54 11.30 -0.18
N PHE A 99 6.26 10.42 0.79
CA PHE A 99 6.33 10.70 2.22
C PHE A 99 7.13 9.62 2.98
N LEU A 100 8.15 9.08 2.31
CA LEU A 100 8.96 7.97 2.85
C LEU A 100 9.68 8.35 4.14
N ASN A 101 10.17 9.60 4.26
CA ASN A 101 10.87 10.08 5.45
C ASN A 101 9.95 10.11 6.67
N GLU A 102 8.73 10.61 6.49
CA GLU A 102 7.71 10.66 7.54
C GLU A 102 7.25 9.25 7.94
N LEU A 103 7.12 8.36 6.97
CA LEU A 103 6.80 6.98 7.24
C LEU A 103 7.94 6.27 7.99
N HIS A 104 9.19 6.59 7.67
CA HIS A 104 10.35 6.06 8.39
C HIS A 104 10.34 6.52 9.87
N GLU A 105 10.09 7.80 10.12
CA GLU A 105 9.90 8.34 11.46
C GLU A 105 8.73 7.65 12.22
N ALA A 106 7.63 7.37 11.51
CA ALA A 106 6.50 6.63 12.09
C ALA A 106 6.90 5.21 12.52
N PHE A 107 7.68 4.52 11.70
CA PHE A 107 8.18 3.17 12.00
C PHE A 107 9.22 3.15 13.14
N GLU A 108 10.04 4.19 13.28
CA GLU A 108 10.96 4.32 14.42
C GLU A 108 10.18 4.50 15.72
N LYS A 109 9.12 5.30 15.69
CA LYS A 109 8.25 5.55 16.87
C LYS A 109 7.32 4.38 17.19
N ASN A 110 6.91 3.64 16.16
CA ASN A 110 5.96 2.52 16.27
C ASN A 110 6.46 1.32 15.43
N PRO A 111 7.47 0.57 15.91
CA PRO A 111 8.00 -0.59 15.18
C PRO A 111 6.96 -1.68 14.93
N GLU A 112 5.97 -1.83 15.82
CA GLU A 112 4.89 -2.82 15.67
C GLU A 112 4.03 -2.52 14.43
N LEU A 113 3.81 -1.25 14.10
CA LEU A 113 3.10 -0.86 12.89
C LEU A 113 3.78 -1.44 11.64
N ARG A 114 5.11 -1.36 11.57
CA ARG A 114 5.89 -1.88 10.43
C ARG A 114 5.75 -3.40 10.33
N VAL A 115 5.91 -4.10 11.45
CA VAL A 115 5.85 -5.58 11.50
C VAL A 115 4.45 -6.06 11.11
N ALA A 116 3.41 -5.57 11.79
CA ALA A 116 2.03 -5.98 11.53
C ALA A 116 1.59 -5.66 10.09
N SER A 117 1.97 -4.50 9.56
CA SER A 117 1.64 -4.16 8.17
C SER A 117 2.36 -5.06 7.16
N ARG A 118 3.63 -5.40 7.41
CA ARG A 118 4.36 -6.35 6.56
C ARG A 118 3.70 -7.72 6.56
N GLU A 119 3.33 -8.23 7.72
CA GLU A 119 2.63 -9.52 7.84
C GLU A 119 1.31 -9.53 7.07
N ARG A 120 0.54 -8.45 7.17
CA ARG A 120 -0.73 -8.31 6.44
C ARG A 120 -0.53 -8.27 4.93
N ILE A 121 0.47 -7.53 4.44
CA ILE A 121 0.77 -7.44 3.00
C ILE A 121 1.27 -8.80 2.47
N VAL A 122 2.14 -9.49 3.20
CA VAL A 122 2.58 -10.85 2.85
C VAL A 122 1.42 -11.83 2.84
N GLY A 123 0.51 -11.74 3.82
CA GLY A 123 -0.72 -12.53 3.85
C GLY A 123 -1.61 -12.26 2.65
N ALA A 124 -1.80 -10.99 2.27
CA ALA A 124 -2.56 -10.61 1.09
C ALA A 124 -1.95 -11.15 -0.22
N LEU A 125 -0.61 -11.12 -0.34
CA LEU A 125 0.09 -11.78 -1.45
C LEU A 125 -0.16 -13.29 -1.46
N GLY A 126 -0.14 -13.93 -0.30
CA GLY A 126 -0.44 -15.37 -0.16
C GLY A 126 -1.83 -15.73 -0.66
N LEU A 127 -2.84 -14.87 -0.46
CA LEU A 127 -4.21 -15.09 -0.94
C LEU A 127 -4.30 -15.20 -2.46
N VAL A 128 -3.43 -14.51 -3.21
CA VAL A 128 -3.43 -14.55 -4.68
C VAL A 128 -2.37 -15.51 -5.23
N LEU A 129 -1.25 -15.70 -4.53
CA LEU A 129 -0.15 -16.56 -4.97
C LEU A 129 -0.50 -18.04 -4.84
N THR A 130 -1.03 -18.46 -3.69
CA THR A 130 -1.33 -19.88 -3.42
C THR A 130 -2.32 -20.46 -4.42
N PRO A 131 -3.47 -19.84 -4.72
CA PRO A 131 -4.37 -20.38 -5.76
C PRO A 131 -3.73 -20.47 -7.14
N ALA A 132 -2.83 -19.53 -7.50
CA ALA A 132 -2.12 -19.56 -8.77
C ALA A 132 -1.08 -20.68 -8.84
N GLN A 133 -0.44 -21.02 -7.73
CA GLN A 133 0.43 -22.20 -7.61
C GLN A 133 -0.36 -23.51 -7.67
N GLU A 134 -1.48 -23.60 -6.96
CA GLU A 134 -2.37 -24.78 -6.97
C GLU A 134 -2.98 -25.03 -8.36
N ALA A 135 -3.28 -23.97 -9.11
CA ALA A 135 -3.72 -24.05 -10.50
C ALA A 135 -2.59 -24.42 -11.49
N GLY A 136 -1.34 -24.53 -11.03
CA GLY A 136 -0.20 -24.86 -11.88
C GLY A 136 0.21 -23.75 -12.86
N VAL A 137 -0.27 -22.51 -12.67
CA VAL A 137 0.06 -21.37 -13.54
C VAL A 137 1.22 -20.54 -12.99
N VAL A 138 1.67 -20.83 -11.77
CA VAL A 138 2.82 -20.22 -11.10
C VAL A 138 3.73 -21.32 -10.54
N ARG A 139 5.05 -21.08 -10.58
CA ARG A 139 6.06 -21.97 -9.98
C ARG A 139 5.86 -22.13 -8.47
N THR A 140 6.21 -23.31 -7.93
CA THR A 140 5.96 -23.65 -6.52
C THR A 140 7.21 -23.65 -5.64
N ASP A 141 8.36 -23.29 -6.20
CA ASP A 141 9.66 -23.26 -5.51
C ASP A 141 9.97 -21.88 -4.87
N ILE A 142 8.98 -20.97 -4.85
CA ILE A 142 9.02 -19.67 -4.16
C ILE A 142 7.80 -19.54 -3.27
N ASP A 143 7.91 -18.71 -2.22
CA ASP A 143 6.81 -18.36 -1.34
C ASP A 143 6.46 -16.87 -1.38
N ALA A 144 5.41 -16.46 -0.65
CA ALA A 144 4.99 -15.07 -0.58
C ALA A 144 6.06 -14.15 0.04
N PRO A 145 6.80 -14.54 1.10
CA PRO A 145 7.95 -13.79 1.60
C PRO A 145 9.04 -13.53 0.57
N ASP A 146 9.40 -14.51 -0.25
CA ASP A 146 10.41 -14.39 -1.31
C ASP A 146 9.99 -13.36 -2.36
N LEU A 147 8.77 -13.53 -2.88
CA LEU A 147 8.21 -12.61 -3.88
C LEU A 147 8.06 -11.20 -3.31
N MET A 148 7.62 -11.08 -2.04
CA MET A 148 7.52 -9.78 -1.38
C MET A 148 8.89 -9.11 -1.22
N GLN A 149 9.94 -9.87 -0.93
CA GLN A 149 11.30 -9.34 -0.84
C GLN A 149 11.77 -8.76 -2.16
N LEU A 150 11.53 -9.48 -3.26
CA LEU A 150 11.86 -9.04 -4.62
C LEU A 150 11.11 -7.76 -4.99
N LEU A 151 9.78 -7.76 -4.84
CA LEU A 151 8.92 -6.61 -5.13
C LEU A 151 9.29 -5.37 -4.30
N SER A 152 9.52 -5.55 -3.01
CA SER A 152 9.90 -4.45 -2.12
C SER A 152 11.25 -3.87 -2.50
N SER A 153 12.24 -4.71 -2.81
CA SER A 153 13.57 -4.28 -3.23
C SER A 153 13.53 -3.48 -4.55
N MET A 154 12.74 -3.93 -5.51
CA MET A 154 12.49 -3.21 -6.75
C MET A 154 11.86 -1.83 -6.49
N CYS A 155 10.75 -1.81 -5.74
CA CYS A 155 9.97 -0.60 -5.51
C CYS A 155 10.69 0.44 -4.65
N MET A 156 11.60 0.03 -3.75
CA MET A 156 12.34 0.95 -2.87
C MET A 156 13.50 1.68 -3.57
N SER A 157 13.85 1.33 -4.80
CA SER A 157 14.88 2.04 -5.57
C SER A 157 14.48 3.49 -5.81
N ALA A 158 15.35 4.42 -5.38
CA ALA A 158 15.13 5.86 -5.55
C ALA A 158 15.15 6.32 -7.02
N THR A 159 15.82 5.56 -7.89
CA THR A 159 16.00 5.88 -9.30
C THR A 159 14.98 5.22 -10.22
N LEU A 160 14.09 4.38 -9.67
CA LEU A 160 13.10 3.65 -10.46
C LEU A 160 12.04 4.59 -11.03
N THR A 161 11.95 4.64 -12.36
CA THR A 161 10.90 5.39 -13.07
C THR A 161 9.62 4.55 -13.22
N PRO A 162 8.43 5.17 -13.44
CA PRO A 162 7.20 4.43 -13.70
C PRO A 162 7.32 3.44 -14.85
N ASP A 163 7.93 3.84 -15.98
CA ASP A 163 8.13 2.97 -17.14
C ASP A 163 9.05 1.79 -16.84
N GLN A 164 10.10 2.01 -16.02
CA GLN A 164 10.96 0.93 -15.58
C GLN A 164 10.23 -0.03 -14.64
N SER A 165 9.39 0.49 -13.74
CA SER A 165 8.56 -0.34 -12.84
C SER A 165 7.70 -1.30 -13.64
N GLY A 166 7.03 -0.81 -14.70
CA GLY A 166 6.20 -1.65 -15.56
C GLY A 166 7.00 -2.75 -16.25
N ARG A 167 8.16 -2.41 -16.85
CA ARG A 167 9.01 -3.42 -17.51
C ARG A 167 9.56 -4.46 -16.53
N LEU A 168 9.98 -4.05 -15.34
CA LEU A 168 10.48 -4.97 -14.32
C LEU A 168 9.36 -5.85 -13.76
N LEU A 169 8.14 -5.32 -13.65
CA LEU A 169 6.99 -6.11 -13.24
C LEU A 169 6.71 -7.23 -14.27
N VAL A 170 6.72 -6.92 -15.56
CA VAL A 170 6.58 -7.93 -16.62
C VAL A 170 7.67 -9.01 -16.51
N MET A 171 8.93 -8.64 -16.24
CA MET A 171 9.99 -9.64 -16.03
C MET A 171 9.74 -10.52 -14.79
N ILE A 172 9.17 -9.96 -13.72
CA ILE A 172 8.76 -10.76 -12.56
C ILE A 172 7.63 -11.71 -12.94
N GLU A 173 6.61 -11.23 -13.63
CA GLU A 173 5.47 -12.04 -14.09
C GLU A 173 5.94 -13.20 -14.98
N ASP A 174 6.84 -12.95 -15.94
CA ASP A 174 7.42 -13.99 -16.78
C ASP A 174 8.22 -15.02 -15.95
N GLY A 175 9.00 -14.54 -14.96
CA GLY A 175 9.77 -15.38 -14.04
C GLY A 175 8.91 -16.20 -13.07
N LEU A 176 7.66 -15.82 -12.84
CA LEU A 176 6.71 -16.57 -12.02
C LEU A 176 6.07 -17.74 -12.75
N ARG A 177 6.15 -17.79 -14.07
CA ARG A 177 5.62 -18.93 -14.84
C ARG A 177 6.34 -20.22 -14.46
N PRO A 178 5.63 -21.38 -14.50
CA PRO A 178 6.27 -22.67 -14.28
C PRO A 178 7.42 -22.87 -15.27
N PRO A 179 8.52 -23.50 -14.85
CA PRO A 179 9.54 -23.91 -15.80
C PRO A 179 8.96 -24.88 -16.83
N PRO A 180 9.46 -24.88 -18.07
CA PRO A 180 9.01 -25.77 -19.13
C PRO A 180 9.25 -27.26 -18.80
#